data_13e6d48a898221e5e8fbd79c9fe82acc
#
_entry.id   13e6d48a898221e5e8fbd79c9fe82acc
#
_cell.length_a   1.000
_cell.length_b   1.000
_cell.length_c   1.000
_cell.angle_alpha   90.00
_cell.angle_beta   90.00
_cell.angle_gamma   90.00
#
_symmetry.space_group_name_H-M   'P 1'
#
loop_
_entity.id
_entity.type
_entity.pdbx_description
1 polymer ?
#
loop_
_entity_poly.entity_id
_entity_poly.type
_entity_poly.pdbx_seq_one_letter_code
_entity_poly.pdbx_strand_id
1 'polypeptide(L)'
;MRRFWVLVVLGVTLWPATGQPAAAASFALTEREQQEAIRLGRKSVVQEQIGGEWTSDNGSGETLTVVTPFHRLALAARNAAFKKEPLKPREIRAVLKETTRKLTVWVTLRGVTADFARFFEPALRDGKAEIKPSFVQNERTALRGEDGRYAARCLYVFDAERLNPKGRFTLIVRDPDEKEVSKFTLDLSAMR
;
A
#
# COMPACT_ATOMS: atom_id res chain seq x y z
N MET A 1 -17.32 32.94 65.92
CA MET A 1 -17.51 32.85 64.49
C MET A 1 -16.35 32.04 63.89
N ARG A 2 -16.58 30.74 63.58
CA ARG A 2 -15.56 29.84 63.04
C ARG A 2 -15.81 29.72 61.51
N ARG A 3 -14.89 30.23 60.66
CA ARG A 3 -14.92 30.11 59.24
C ARG A 3 -14.29 28.75 58.83
N PHE A 4 -15.12 27.82 58.30
CA PHE A 4 -14.67 26.59 57.66
C PHE A 4 -14.24 26.91 56.23
N TRP A 5 -13.00 26.65 55.88
CA TRP A 5 -12.50 26.63 54.50
C TRP A 5 -12.66 25.22 53.95
N VAL A 6 -13.44 25.10 52.91
CA VAL A 6 -13.57 23.86 52.13
C VAL A 6 -12.56 23.91 51.00
N LEU A 7 -11.54 23.06 51.08
CA LEU A 7 -10.56 22.82 50.00
C LEU A 7 -11.20 21.86 48.99
N VAL A 8 -11.53 22.39 47.81
CA VAL A 8 -11.94 21.57 46.64
C VAL A 8 -10.66 21.13 45.93
N VAL A 9 -10.33 19.86 46.06
CA VAL A 9 -9.22 19.22 45.30
C VAL A 9 -9.78 18.80 43.93
N LEU A 10 -9.44 19.56 42.89
CA LEU A 10 -9.69 19.17 41.49
C LEU A 10 -8.72 18.07 41.10
N GLY A 11 -9.21 16.82 41.10
CA GLY A 11 -8.49 15.69 40.56
C GLY A 11 -8.45 15.72 39.03
N VAL A 12 -7.29 16.07 38.48
CA VAL A 12 -7.03 15.93 37.03
C VAL A 12 -6.79 14.46 36.74
N THR A 13 -7.79 13.77 36.22
CA THR A 13 -7.63 12.41 35.67
C THR A 13 -6.89 12.50 34.33
N LEU A 14 -5.60 12.21 34.33
CA LEU A 14 -4.83 11.94 33.11
C LEU A 14 -5.34 10.61 32.51
N TRP A 15 -6.11 10.71 31.43
CA TRP A 15 -6.40 9.55 30.59
C TRP A 15 -5.11 9.15 29.84
N PRO A 16 -4.63 7.91 29.97
CA PRO A 16 -3.55 7.46 29.12
C PRO A 16 -4.05 7.45 27.67
N ALA A 17 -3.45 8.27 26.82
CA ALA A 17 -3.61 8.16 25.40
C ALA A 17 -3.07 6.79 24.97
N THR A 18 -3.98 5.83 24.74
CA THR A 18 -3.63 4.54 24.12
C THR A 18 -3.24 4.83 22.68
N GLY A 19 -1.97 5.17 22.48
CA GLY A 19 -1.38 5.21 21.16
C GLY A 19 -1.58 3.84 20.52
N GLN A 20 -2.43 3.78 19.49
CA GLN A 20 -2.47 2.59 18.65
C GLN A 20 -1.07 2.41 18.07
N PRO A 21 -0.49 1.18 18.16
CA PRO A 21 0.80 0.95 17.53
C PRO A 21 0.69 1.32 16.06
N ALA A 22 1.58 2.19 15.61
CA ALA A 22 1.65 2.56 14.21
C ALA A 22 1.77 1.27 13.39
N ALA A 23 0.81 1.05 12.51
CA ALA A 23 0.83 -0.08 11.60
C ALA A 23 2.10 0.04 10.75
N ALA A 24 2.89 -1.01 10.68
CA ALA A 24 4.02 -1.09 9.77
C ALA A 24 3.74 -2.23 8.80
N ALA A 25 4.13 -2.08 7.54
CA ALA A 25 3.95 -3.14 6.55
C ALA A 25 4.62 -4.42 7.04
N SER A 26 3.85 -5.49 7.16
CA SER A 26 4.36 -6.81 7.50
C SER A 26 4.43 -7.67 6.24
N PHE A 27 5.61 -8.18 5.91
CA PHE A 27 5.81 -9.09 4.78
C PHE A 27 5.61 -10.57 5.17
N ALA A 28 5.37 -10.84 6.47
CA ALA A 28 4.97 -12.14 6.99
C ALA A 28 3.91 -11.91 8.07
N LEU A 29 2.66 -12.18 7.76
CA LEU A 29 1.54 -11.94 8.67
C LEU A 29 1.48 -12.98 9.78
N THR A 30 1.37 -12.51 11.03
CA THR A 30 0.96 -13.32 12.17
C THR A 30 -0.48 -13.78 11.99
N GLU A 31 -0.89 -14.81 12.72
CA GLU A 31 -2.27 -15.32 12.67
C GLU A 31 -3.30 -14.24 13.05
N ARG A 32 -2.97 -13.38 14.00
CA ARG A 32 -3.80 -12.23 14.40
C ARG A 32 -3.99 -11.24 13.25
N GLU A 33 -2.91 -10.88 12.55
CA GLU A 33 -2.96 -9.98 11.38
C GLU A 33 -3.74 -10.59 10.22
N GLN A 34 -3.62 -11.90 10.00
CA GLN A 34 -4.44 -12.62 9.01
C GLN A 34 -5.93 -12.51 9.32
N GLN A 35 -6.33 -12.75 10.57
CA GLN A 35 -7.73 -12.61 11.00
C GLN A 35 -8.22 -11.17 10.88
N GLU A 36 -7.38 -10.20 11.19
CA GLU A 36 -7.70 -8.78 11.03
C GLU A 36 -7.90 -8.40 9.56
N ALA A 37 -7.02 -8.84 8.65
CA ALA A 37 -7.16 -8.64 7.22
C ALA A 37 -8.46 -9.24 6.67
N ILE A 38 -8.79 -10.48 7.07
CA ILE A 38 -10.03 -11.15 6.68
C ILE A 38 -11.25 -10.38 7.19
N ARG A 39 -11.22 -9.92 8.43
CA ARG A 39 -12.31 -9.13 9.03
C ARG A 39 -12.49 -7.79 8.29
N LEU A 40 -11.39 -7.10 7.98
CA LEU A 40 -11.42 -5.86 7.20
C LEU A 40 -12.03 -6.11 5.82
N GLY A 41 -11.58 -7.12 5.10
CA GLY A 41 -12.10 -7.47 3.79
C GLY A 41 -13.60 -7.74 3.81
N ARG A 42 -14.09 -8.53 4.75
CA ARG A 42 -15.52 -8.81 4.91
C ARG A 42 -16.36 -7.56 5.18
N LYS A 43 -15.87 -6.65 6.04
CA LYS A 43 -16.58 -5.41 6.37
C LYS A 43 -16.64 -4.42 5.20
N SER A 44 -15.70 -4.49 4.29
CA SER A 44 -15.55 -3.53 3.20
C SER A 44 -16.28 -3.91 1.91
N VAL A 45 -17.11 -4.95 1.93
CA VAL A 45 -17.94 -5.35 0.77
C VAL A 45 -18.86 -4.21 0.30
N VAL A 46 -19.37 -3.42 1.25
CA VAL A 46 -20.25 -2.28 0.98
C VAL A 46 -19.50 -0.95 0.74
N GLN A 47 -18.17 -0.96 0.83
CA GLN A 47 -17.34 0.22 0.60
C GLN A 47 -16.78 0.18 -0.82
N GLU A 48 -16.88 1.28 -1.55
CA GLU A 48 -16.33 1.36 -2.91
C GLU A 48 -14.82 1.15 -2.94
N GLN A 49 -14.11 1.63 -1.94
CA GLN A 49 -12.66 1.54 -1.86
C GLN A 49 -12.22 0.91 -0.54
N ILE A 50 -11.34 -0.10 -0.64
CA ILE A 50 -10.46 -0.51 0.46
C ILE A 50 -9.10 0.11 0.16
N GLY A 51 -8.53 0.81 1.14
CA GLY A 51 -7.10 0.97 1.10
C GLY A 51 -6.56 2.29 0.66
N GLY A 52 -7.13 3.39 1.11
CA GLY A 52 -6.47 4.69 1.00
C GLY A 52 -5.04 4.67 1.57
N GLU A 53 -4.75 3.81 2.56
CA GLU A 53 -3.40 3.65 3.13
C GLU A 53 -2.39 3.01 2.17
N TRP A 54 -2.85 2.25 1.15
CA TRP A 54 -1.97 1.59 0.17
C TRP A 54 -1.89 2.32 -1.17
N THR A 55 -2.61 3.42 -1.32
CA THR A 55 -2.65 4.17 -2.58
C THR A 55 -2.11 5.58 -2.37
N SER A 56 -1.27 6.02 -3.27
CA SER A 56 -0.79 7.40 -3.35
C SER A 56 -0.88 7.91 -4.79
N ASP A 57 -1.01 9.21 -4.94
CA ASP A 57 -0.88 9.91 -6.22
C ASP A 57 0.32 10.84 -6.17
N ASN A 58 0.80 11.27 -7.33
CA ASN A 58 1.91 12.22 -7.45
C ASN A 58 1.47 13.61 -7.89
N GLY A 59 0.16 13.88 -7.88
CA GLY A 59 -0.41 15.18 -8.28
C GLY A 59 -0.51 15.40 -9.80
N SER A 60 0.05 14.51 -10.64
CA SER A 60 -0.04 14.57 -12.11
C SER A 60 -1.10 13.64 -12.72
N GLY A 61 -1.99 13.10 -11.88
CA GLY A 61 -3.02 12.16 -12.29
C GLY A 61 -2.49 10.72 -12.46
N GLU A 62 -1.29 10.47 -11.98
CA GLU A 62 -0.70 9.13 -11.89
C GLU A 62 -0.91 8.57 -10.49
N THR A 63 -1.11 7.27 -10.40
CA THR A 63 -1.40 6.61 -9.12
C THR A 63 -0.48 5.42 -8.89
N LEU A 64 -0.20 5.15 -7.63
CA LEU A 64 0.55 4.01 -7.16
C LEU A 64 -0.28 3.26 -6.12
N THR A 65 -0.33 1.93 -6.22
CA THR A 65 -0.94 1.07 -5.21
C THR A 65 0.06 0.02 -4.76
N VAL A 66 0.34 0.01 -3.46
CA VAL A 66 1.21 -1.00 -2.82
C VAL A 66 0.37 -2.20 -2.43
N VAL A 67 0.83 -3.39 -2.77
CA VAL A 67 0.16 -4.65 -2.40
C VAL A 67 1.01 -5.36 -1.35
N THR A 68 0.68 -5.13 -0.08
CA THR A 68 1.23 -5.89 1.04
C THR A 68 0.50 -7.23 1.19
N PRO A 69 1.06 -8.22 1.92
CA PRO A 69 0.35 -9.45 2.26
C PRO A 69 -1.00 -9.20 2.94
N PHE A 70 -1.07 -8.20 3.84
CA PHE A 70 -2.30 -7.79 4.51
C PHE A 70 -3.34 -7.28 3.51
N HIS A 71 -2.95 -6.33 2.64
CA HIS A 71 -3.84 -5.78 1.61
C HIS A 71 -4.37 -6.89 0.68
N ARG A 72 -3.48 -7.76 0.22
CA ARG A 72 -3.86 -8.87 -0.69
C ARG A 72 -4.85 -9.84 -0.04
N LEU A 73 -4.64 -10.17 1.24
CA LEU A 73 -5.54 -11.03 2.00
C LEU A 73 -6.89 -10.36 2.26
N ALA A 74 -6.90 -9.06 2.58
CA ALA A 74 -8.13 -8.29 2.74
C ALA A 74 -8.95 -8.24 1.45
N LEU A 75 -8.29 -8.03 0.29
CA LEU A 75 -8.96 -8.09 -1.02
C LEU A 75 -9.52 -9.48 -1.34
N ALA A 76 -8.78 -10.54 -1.04
CA ALA A 76 -9.26 -11.91 -1.22
C ALA A 76 -10.51 -12.20 -0.35
N ALA A 77 -10.49 -11.76 0.91
CA ALA A 77 -11.62 -11.89 1.82
C ALA A 77 -12.83 -11.06 1.39
N ARG A 78 -12.61 -9.85 0.84
CA ARG A 78 -13.69 -9.03 0.25
C ARG A 78 -14.35 -9.73 -0.92
N ASN A 79 -13.55 -10.28 -1.85
CA ASN A 79 -14.06 -10.97 -3.03
C ASN A 79 -14.83 -12.23 -2.66
N ALA A 80 -14.38 -13.00 -1.67
CA ALA A 80 -15.08 -14.17 -1.14
C ALA A 80 -16.42 -13.76 -0.50
N ALA A 81 -16.43 -12.72 0.31
CA ALA A 81 -17.63 -12.20 0.95
C ALA A 81 -18.64 -11.63 -0.06
N PHE A 82 -18.18 -10.96 -1.13
CA PHE A 82 -19.03 -10.50 -2.22
C PHE A 82 -19.73 -11.67 -2.92
N LYS A 83 -19.04 -12.80 -3.10
CA LYS A 83 -19.59 -14.05 -3.64
C LYS A 83 -20.44 -14.82 -2.63
N LYS A 84 -20.58 -14.32 -1.38
CA LYS A 84 -21.23 -15.01 -0.25
C LYS A 84 -20.60 -16.36 0.10
N GLU A 85 -19.32 -16.52 -0.19
CA GLU A 85 -18.53 -17.71 0.13
C GLU A 85 -17.48 -17.37 1.21
N PRO A 86 -17.21 -18.29 2.17
CA PRO A 86 -16.12 -18.10 3.11
C PRO A 86 -14.77 -18.32 2.42
N LEU A 87 -13.79 -17.47 2.70
CA LEU A 87 -12.42 -17.69 2.26
C LEU A 87 -11.85 -18.96 2.91
N LYS A 88 -11.45 -19.94 2.10
CA LYS A 88 -11.01 -21.26 2.57
C LYS A 88 -9.55 -21.21 3.07
N PRO A 89 -9.15 -22.06 4.03
CA PRO A 89 -7.77 -22.10 4.54
C PRO A 89 -6.71 -22.33 3.44
N ARG A 90 -7.05 -23.09 2.40
CA ARG A 90 -6.17 -23.33 1.24
C ARG A 90 -5.92 -22.03 0.46
N GLU A 91 -6.95 -21.22 0.29
CA GLU A 91 -6.88 -19.93 -0.44
C GLU A 91 -6.07 -18.91 0.36
N ILE A 92 -6.26 -18.86 1.68
CA ILE A 92 -5.45 -18.02 2.57
C ILE A 92 -3.96 -18.38 2.41
N ARG A 93 -3.62 -19.67 2.52
CA ARG A 93 -2.23 -20.11 2.34
C ARG A 93 -1.66 -19.80 0.96
N ALA A 94 -2.47 -19.91 -0.10
CA ALA A 94 -2.04 -19.58 -1.45
C ALA A 94 -1.72 -18.08 -1.59
N VAL A 95 -2.60 -17.20 -1.08
CA VAL A 95 -2.40 -15.75 -1.08
C VAL A 95 -1.13 -15.38 -0.31
N LEU A 96 -0.93 -15.93 0.87
CA LEU A 96 0.24 -15.62 1.70
C LEU A 96 1.53 -16.12 1.03
N LYS A 97 1.53 -17.32 0.44
CA LYS A 97 2.68 -17.87 -0.28
C LYS A 97 3.07 -16.99 -1.48
N GLU A 98 2.09 -16.45 -2.20
CA GLU A 98 2.31 -15.58 -3.36
C GLU A 98 2.96 -14.25 -2.96
N THR A 99 2.58 -13.70 -1.81
CA THR A 99 2.97 -12.35 -1.37
C THR A 99 4.14 -12.32 -0.38
N THR A 100 4.50 -13.46 0.22
CA THR A 100 5.60 -13.55 1.18
C THR A 100 6.91 -13.07 0.54
N ARG A 101 7.65 -12.22 1.27
CA ARG A 101 8.94 -11.64 0.89
C ARG A 101 8.91 -10.79 -0.39
N LYS A 102 7.74 -10.32 -0.79
CA LYS A 102 7.57 -9.49 -1.99
C LYS A 102 6.83 -8.21 -1.66
N LEU A 103 7.36 -7.09 -2.12
CA LEU A 103 6.61 -5.84 -2.23
C LEU A 103 6.16 -5.70 -3.68
N THR A 104 4.88 -5.81 -3.91
CA THR A 104 4.28 -5.63 -5.23
C THR A 104 3.69 -4.23 -5.34
N VAL A 105 3.99 -3.54 -6.43
CA VAL A 105 3.55 -2.17 -6.67
C VAL A 105 2.88 -2.10 -8.04
N TRP A 106 1.63 -1.68 -8.06
CA TRP A 106 0.93 -1.29 -9.28
C TRP A 106 1.06 0.22 -9.47
N VAL A 107 1.39 0.62 -10.69
CA VAL A 107 1.52 2.04 -11.04
C VAL A 107 0.69 2.31 -12.29
N THR A 108 -0.14 3.34 -12.24
CA THR A 108 -0.80 3.89 -13.44
C THR A 108 -0.07 5.15 -13.84
N LEU A 109 0.62 5.11 -14.98
CA LEU A 109 1.39 6.22 -15.54
C LEU A 109 0.61 6.90 -16.65
N ARG A 110 0.94 8.18 -16.94
CA ARG A 110 0.29 8.98 -17.98
C ARG A 110 1.30 9.41 -19.04
N GLY A 111 0.93 9.24 -20.31
CA GLY A 111 1.80 9.59 -21.45
C GLY A 111 1.05 10.16 -22.63
N VAL A 112 1.79 10.49 -23.68
CA VAL A 112 1.27 11.13 -24.91
C VAL A 112 1.16 10.17 -26.11
N THR A 113 1.82 8.99 -26.02
CA THR A 113 1.76 7.93 -27.05
C THR A 113 1.27 6.61 -26.44
N ALA A 114 0.77 5.71 -27.27
CA ALA A 114 0.22 4.44 -26.79
C ALA A 114 1.28 3.50 -26.19
N ASP A 115 2.53 3.64 -26.56
CA ASP A 115 3.66 2.78 -26.17
C ASP A 115 4.66 3.45 -25.21
N PHE A 116 4.31 4.62 -24.68
CA PHE A 116 5.21 5.48 -23.91
C PHE A 116 5.91 4.77 -22.73
N ALA A 117 5.22 3.84 -22.06
CA ALA A 117 5.73 3.16 -20.87
C ALA A 117 6.52 1.89 -21.18
N ARG A 118 6.58 1.44 -22.44
CA ARG A 118 7.06 0.11 -22.83
C ARG A 118 8.44 -0.25 -22.31
N PHE A 119 9.34 0.70 -22.23
CA PHE A 119 10.74 0.50 -21.86
C PHE A 119 11.14 1.26 -20.59
N PHE A 120 10.17 1.62 -19.75
CA PHE A 120 10.45 2.31 -18.50
C PHE A 120 11.15 1.41 -17.49
N GLU A 121 12.07 2.00 -16.75
CA GLU A 121 12.85 1.33 -15.71
C GLU A 121 12.51 1.90 -14.33
N PRO A 122 11.87 1.09 -13.45
CA PRO A 122 11.60 1.51 -12.08
C PRO A 122 12.75 1.18 -11.13
N ALA A 123 12.91 1.99 -10.09
CA ALA A 123 13.76 1.70 -8.94
C ALA A 123 13.14 2.26 -7.65
N LEU A 124 13.34 1.58 -6.51
CA LEU A 124 13.08 2.15 -5.20
C LEU A 124 14.34 2.80 -4.67
N ARG A 125 14.23 4.07 -4.25
CA ARG A 125 15.31 4.81 -3.62
C ARG A 125 15.10 4.86 -2.11
N ASP A 126 16.15 4.45 -1.37
CA ASP A 126 16.28 4.59 0.07
C ASP A 126 17.50 5.49 0.36
N GLY A 127 17.25 6.75 0.65
CA GLY A 127 18.32 7.76 0.74
C GLY A 127 19.13 7.84 -0.55
N LYS A 128 20.40 7.36 -0.53
CA LYS A 128 21.30 7.31 -1.69
C LYS A 128 21.31 5.94 -2.41
N ALA A 129 20.74 4.91 -1.77
CA ALA A 129 20.73 3.56 -2.33
C ALA A 129 19.54 3.39 -3.27
N GLU A 130 19.75 2.69 -4.38
CA GLU A 130 18.71 2.27 -5.30
C GLU A 130 18.54 0.75 -5.27
N ILE A 131 17.29 0.31 -5.16
CA ILE A 131 16.89 -1.08 -5.14
C ILE A 131 16.16 -1.35 -6.44
N LYS A 132 16.73 -2.19 -7.28
CA LYS A 132 16.12 -2.62 -8.54
C LYS A 132 15.02 -3.65 -8.25
N PRO A 133 13.91 -3.63 -9.01
CA PRO A 133 12.89 -4.66 -8.91
C PRO A 133 13.42 -6.02 -9.37
N SER A 134 12.87 -7.07 -8.78
CA SER A 134 13.08 -8.46 -9.23
C SER A 134 12.20 -8.84 -10.43
N PHE A 135 11.13 -8.06 -10.67
CA PHE A 135 10.25 -8.24 -11.81
C PHE A 135 9.67 -6.89 -12.26
N VAL A 136 9.63 -6.68 -13.58
CA VAL A 136 9.07 -5.50 -14.24
C VAL A 136 8.11 -5.96 -15.32
N GLN A 137 6.89 -5.45 -15.29
CA GLN A 137 5.91 -5.60 -16.36
C GLN A 137 5.34 -4.23 -16.70
N ASN A 138 5.81 -3.66 -17.79
CA ASN A 138 5.25 -2.44 -18.34
C ASN A 138 4.13 -2.77 -19.35
N GLU A 139 3.09 -1.97 -19.36
CA GLU A 139 2.06 -2.07 -20.39
C GLU A 139 2.63 -1.68 -21.74
N ARG A 140 2.46 -2.55 -22.73
CA ARG A 140 3.01 -2.34 -24.07
C ARG A 140 2.17 -1.39 -24.93
N THR A 141 0.87 -1.36 -24.66
CA THR A 141 -0.10 -0.54 -25.40
C THR A 141 -1.07 0.03 -24.38
N ALA A 142 -0.84 1.28 -24.02
CA ALA A 142 -1.64 2.00 -23.05
C ALA A 142 -3.01 2.38 -23.63
N LEU A 143 -4.01 2.51 -22.76
CA LEU A 143 -5.35 2.91 -23.13
C LEU A 143 -5.47 4.44 -23.18
N ARG A 144 -6.12 4.99 -24.22
CA ARG A 144 -6.38 6.41 -24.33
C ARG A 144 -7.54 6.80 -23.41
N GLY A 145 -7.31 7.75 -22.51
CA GLY A 145 -8.33 8.31 -21.63
C GLY A 145 -9.16 9.40 -22.33
N GLU A 146 -10.21 9.83 -21.65
CA GLU A 146 -11.10 10.91 -22.14
C GLU A 146 -10.37 12.27 -22.24
N ASP A 147 -9.33 12.47 -21.41
CA ASP A 147 -8.43 13.64 -21.43
C ASP A 147 -7.47 13.65 -22.63
N GLY A 148 -7.55 12.65 -23.52
CA GLY A 148 -6.70 12.49 -24.67
C GLY A 148 -5.30 11.93 -24.38
N ARG A 149 -4.93 11.78 -23.12
CA ARG A 149 -3.66 11.14 -22.68
C ARG A 149 -3.82 9.62 -22.59
N TYR A 150 -2.71 8.92 -22.69
CA TYR A 150 -2.67 7.48 -22.53
C TYR A 150 -2.39 7.12 -21.06
N ALA A 151 -3.03 6.06 -20.56
CA ALA A 151 -2.83 5.51 -19.24
C ALA A 151 -2.24 4.11 -19.36
N ALA A 152 -1.02 3.91 -18.84
CA ALA A 152 -0.34 2.62 -18.79
C ALA A 152 -0.37 2.06 -17.39
N ARG A 153 -0.76 0.79 -17.24
CA ARG A 153 -0.77 0.08 -15.96
C ARG A 153 0.45 -0.84 -15.87
N CYS A 154 1.38 -0.48 -15.03
CA CYS A 154 2.64 -1.19 -14.84
C CYS A 154 2.67 -1.95 -13.50
N LEU A 155 3.39 -3.07 -13.46
CA LEU A 155 3.56 -3.90 -12.27
C LEU A 155 5.06 -4.06 -11.98
N TYR A 156 5.45 -3.74 -10.75
CA TYR A 156 6.81 -3.86 -10.26
C TYR A 156 6.84 -4.71 -8.99
N VAL A 157 7.81 -5.62 -8.90
CA VAL A 157 7.99 -6.47 -7.71
C VAL A 157 9.40 -6.28 -7.18
N PHE A 158 9.50 -5.98 -5.89
CA PHE A 158 10.77 -5.83 -5.17
C PHE A 158 10.92 -6.95 -4.15
N ASP A 159 12.17 -7.34 -3.87
CA ASP A 159 12.48 -8.26 -2.80
C ASP A 159 12.33 -7.53 -1.46
N ALA A 160 11.37 -7.98 -0.65
CA ALA A 160 11.05 -7.37 0.64
C ALA A 160 12.13 -7.59 1.71
N GLU A 161 13.03 -8.57 1.55
CA GLU A 161 14.15 -8.77 2.47
C GLU A 161 15.15 -7.60 2.44
N ARG A 162 15.15 -6.85 1.35
CA ARG A 162 16.00 -5.66 1.16
C ARG A 162 15.34 -4.37 1.63
N LEU A 163 14.12 -4.43 2.15
CA LEU A 163 13.32 -3.27 2.52
C LEU A 163 13.12 -3.22 4.03
N ASN A 164 13.27 -2.02 4.60
CA ASN A 164 12.83 -1.77 5.96
C ASN A 164 11.27 -1.67 5.97
N PRO A 165 10.55 -2.55 6.69
CA PRO A 165 9.09 -2.50 6.73
C PRO A 165 8.51 -1.23 7.37
N LYS A 166 9.36 -0.44 8.06
CA LYS A 166 9.02 0.89 8.60
C LYS A 166 9.67 2.02 7.81
N GLY A 167 10.25 1.71 6.65
CA GLY A 167 10.97 2.67 5.83
C GLY A 167 10.02 3.53 4.98
N ARG A 168 10.57 4.68 4.60
CA ARG A 168 9.98 5.56 3.57
C ARG A 168 10.88 5.51 2.34
N PHE A 169 10.30 5.12 1.23
CA PHE A 169 10.99 4.97 -0.05
C PHE A 169 10.43 5.93 -1.09
N THR A 170 11.22 6.16 -2.13
CA THR A 170 10.73 6.85 -3.32
C THR A 170 10.78 5.88 -4.50
N LEU A 171 9.64 5.55 -5.11
CA LEU A 171 9.63 4.90 -6.40
C LEU A 171 9.94 5.95 -7.46
N ILE A 172 10.95 5.66 -8.26
CA ILE A 172 11.35 6.48 -9.40
C ILE A 172 11.15 5.62 -10.64
N VAL A 173 10.56 6.20 -11.67
CA VAL A 173 10.41 5.58 -12.98
C VAL A 173 11.21 6.43 -13.96
N ARG A 174 12.09 5.78 -14.73
CA ARG A 174 12.92 6.42 -15.77
C ARG A 174 12.52 5.95 -17.15
N ASP A 175 12.72 6.82 -18.12
CA ASP A 175 12.64 6.46 -19.52
C ASP A 175 13.97 5.81 -20.01
N PRO A 176 14.04 5.34 -21.27
CA PRO A 176 15.28 4.76 -21.83
C PRO A 176 16.50 5.70 -21.87
N ASP A 177 16.27 7.00 -21.77
CA ASP A 177 17.32 8.03 -21.70
C ASP A 177 17.73 8.34 -20.26
N GLU A 178 17.35 7.47 -19.29
CA GLU A 178 17.61 7.59 -17.86
C GLU A 178 16.97 8.82 -17.19
N LYS A 179 16.10 9.52 -17.85
CA LYS A 179 15.39 10.67 -17.30
C LYS A 179 14.26 10.21 -16.36
N GLU A 180 14.20 10.80 -15.16
CA GLU A 180 13.10 10.58 -14.22
C GLU A 180 11.79 11.17 -14.79
N VAL A 181 10.84 10.29 -15.16
CA VAL A 181 9.55 10.66 -15.77
C VAL A 181 8.41 10.62 -14.76
N SER A 182 8.55 9.83 -13.70
CA SER A 182 7.56 9.77 -12.62
C SER A 182 8.22 9.45 -11.28
N LYS A 183 7.59 9.95 -10.19
CA LYS A 183 8.08 9.78 -8.82
C LYS A 183 6.90 9.65 -7.85
N PHE A 184 7.00 8.67 -6.92
CA PHE A 184 6.01 8.45 -5.86
C PHE A 184 6.70 8.24 -4.52
N THR A 185 6.09 8.72 -3.45
CA THR A 185 6.52 8.41 -2.09
C THR A 185 5.74 7.21 -1.55
N LEU A 186 6.47 6.21 -1.03
CA LEU A 186 5.94 5.04 -0.35
C LEU A 186 6.33 5.11 1.12
N ASP A 187 5.37 5.22 2.00
CA ASP A 187 5.59 5.17 3.45
C ASP A 187 5.07 3.83 3.99
N LEU A 188 5.96 2.83 4.08
CA LEU A 188 5.59 1.51 4.57
C LEU A 188 5.21 1.51 6.06
N SER A 189 5.64 2.53 6.82
CA SER A 189 5.27 2.65 8.24
C SER A 189 3.80 2.99 8.46
N ALA A 190 3.15 3.56 7.45
CA ALA A 190 1.73 3.92 7.48
C ALA A 190 0.81 2.83 6.90
N MET A 191 1.37 1.73 6.38
CA MET A 191 0.64 0.64 5.72
C MET A 191 0.54 -0.59 6.63
N ARG A 192 -0.52 -1.40 6.44
CA ARG A 192 -0.66 -2.71 7.08
C ARG A 192 -0.38 -3.84 6.12
#